data_e3b24dcfbde05baa9215a7ad1456e663
#
_entry.id   e3b24dcfbde05baa9215a7ad1456e663
#
_cell.length_a   1.000
_cell.length_b   1.000
_cell.length_c   1.000
_cell.angle_alpha   90.00
_cell.angle_beta   90.00
_cell.angle_gamma   90.00
#
_symmetry.space_group_name_H-M   'P 1'
#
loop_
_entity.id
_entity.type
_entity.pdbx_description
1 polymer ?
#
loop_
_entity_poly.entity_id
_entity_poly.type
_entity_poly.pdbx_seq_one_letter_code
_entity_poly.pdbx_strand_id
1 'polypeptide(L)'
;VPYAYNIPSVFNTLGFNYCFWYNYNLYPVDKPDGYSRAEVERWDQTDGAAEPEVKPNVLMVMCEAFSDLSDEPVFLYSPEDDPLAGFRTVASSERAVSGHIVVSNYGAGTANTEFDILTGMQTNMIGEGTTSSFRVVRRPTRSIAALLKDAGYNTFFMHPGQSWFYN
;
A
#
# COMPACT_ATOMS: atom_id res chain seq x y z
N VAL A 1 4.01 -1.74 21.03
CA VAL A 1 5.05 -0.72 21.20
C VAL A 1 4.63 0.49 20.40
N PRO A 2 4.35 1.60 21.08
CA PRO A 2 4.04 2.82 20.38
C PRO A 2 5.28 3.30 19.61
N TYR A 3 5.11 3.78 18.39
CA TYR A 3 6.13 4.44 17.56
C TYR A 3 7.12 3.57 16.77
N ALA A 4 6.63 2.55 16.11
CA ALA A 4 7.40 1.82 15.10
C ALA A 4 7.91 2.71 13.93
N TYR A 5 7.44 3.94 13.83
CA TYR A 5 7.79 4.88 12.75
C TYR A 5 9.06 5.68 12.98
N ASN A 6 9.54 5.76 14.23
CA ASN A 6 10.79 6.44 14.56
C ASN A 6 11.69 5.52 15.37
N ILE A 7 12.44 4.68 14.68
CA ILE A 7 13.33 3.69 15.28
C ILE A 7 14.33 4.32 16.26
N PRO A 8 15.03 5.43 15.95
CA PRO A 8 15.93 6.07 16.91
C PRO A 8 15.23 6.46 18.21
N SER A 9 14.02 7.02 18.14
CA SER A 9 13.25 7.38 19.33
C SER A 9 12.87 6.18 20.18
N VAL A 10 12.48 5.06 19.53
CA VAL A 10 12.16 3.80 20.22
C VAL A 10 13.37 3.25 20.96
N PHE A 11 14.55 3.23 20.32
CA PHE A 11 15.80 2.78 20.95
C PHE A 11 16.22 3.70 22.10
N ASN A 12 16.07 5.01 21.97
CA ASN A 12 16.37 5.96 23.03
C ASN A 12 15.42 5.82 24.24
N THR A 13 14.15 5.47 24.00
CA THR A 13 13.15 5.35 25.07
C THR A 13 13.17 4.01 25.76
N LEU A 14 13.31 2.92 25.01
CA LEU A 14 13.15 1.56 25.51
C LEU A 14 14.50 0.83 25.70
N GLY A 15 15.58 1.43 25.22
CA GLY A 15 16.93 0.87 25.31
C GLY A 15 17.21 -0.22 24.27
N PHE A 16 18.51 -0.44 24.02
CA PHE A 16 18.98 -1.36 22.98
C PHE A 16 18.50 -2.80 23.20
N ASN A 17 18.66 -3.34 24.40
CA ASN A 17 18.36 -4.76 24.67
C ASN A 17 16.89 -5.09 24.40
N TYR A 18 15.97 -4.25 24.85
CA TYR A 18 14.55 -4.43 24.58
C TYR A 18 14.24 -4.36 23.08
N CYS A 19 14.74 -3.34 22.43
CA CYS A 19 14.49 -3.13 20.99
C CYS A 19 15.10 -4.24 20.14
N PHE A 20 16.28 -4.74 20.52
CA PHE A 20 16.93 -5.87 19.83
C PHE A 20 16.07 -7.13 19.89
N TRP A 21 15.65 -7.57 21.08
CA TRP A 21 14.80 -8.75 21.24
C TRP A 21 13.43 -8.59 20.61
N TYR A 22 12.85 -7.42 20.74
CA TYR A 22 11.56 -7.13 20.11
C TYR A 22 11.66 -7.24 18.58
N ASN A 23 12.65 -6.60 17.97
CA ASN A 23 12.83 -6.66 16.52
C ASN A 23 13.27 -8.06 16.04
N TYR A 24 14.05 -8.79 16.82
CA TYR A 24 14.46 -10.14 16.47
C TYR A 24 13.27 -11.09 16.27
N ASN A 25 12.23 -10.92 17.05
CA ASN A 25 11.01 -11.73 16.99
C ASN A 25 10.00 -11.25 15.93
N LEU A 26 10.19 -10.06 15.36
CA LEU A 26 9.26 -9.52 14.37
C LEU A 26 9.52 -10.00 12.93
N TYR A 27 10.62 -10.65 12.65
CA TYR A 27 11.08 -10.91 11.29
C TYR A 27 10.98 -12.33 10.73
N PRO A 28 10.62 -13.38 11.46
CA PRO A 28 10.36 -14.65 10.82
C PRO A 28 9.03 -14.59 10.07
N VAL A 29 9.12 -14.51 8.75
CA VAL A 29 7.98 -14.79 7.88
C VAL A 29 7.99 -16.29 7.61
N ASP A 30 7.04 -16.99 8.18
CA ASP A 30 6.89 -18.42 7.96
C ASP A 30 6.33 -18.69 6.57
N LYS A 31 6.83 -19.75 5.95
CA LYS A 31 6.27 -20.20 4.69
C LYS A 31 4.89 -20.80 4.95
N PRO A 32 3.86 -20.41 4.17
CA PRO A 32 2.55 -21.06 4.28
C PRO A 32 2.65 -22.58 4.02
N ASP A 33 1.73 -23.33 4.61
CA ASP A 33 1.61 -24.75 4.36
C ASP A 33 1.38 -25.02 2.87
N GLY A 34 2.11 -26.00 2.34
CA GLY A 34 2.03 -26.36 0.92
C GLY A 34 2.80 -25.43 -0.02
N TYR A 35 3.52 -24.41 0.50
CA TYR A 35 4.34 -23.52 -0.32
C TYR A 35 5.45 -24.29 -1.04
N SER A 36 5.42 -24.28 -2.35
CA SER A 36 6.51 -24.77 -3.19
C SER A 36 6.65 -23.88 -4.44
N ARG A 37 7.83 -23.92 -5.03
CA ARG A 37 8.08 -23.19 -6.28
C ARG A 37 7.15 -23.66 -7.39
N ALA A 38 6.93 -24.97 -7.50
CA ALA A 38 6.07 -25.56 -8.51
C ALA A 38 4.60 -25.12 -8.35
N GLU A 39 4.15 -24.93 -7.11
CA GLU A 39 2.80 -24.43 -6.84
C GLU A 39 2.67 -22.97 -7.26
N VAL A 40 3.68 -22.12 -6.96
CA VAL A 40 3.69 -20.72 -7.38
C VAL A 40 3.73 -20.59 -8.91
N GLU A 41 4.57 -21.39 -9.59
CA GLU A 41 4.67 -21.37 -11.05
C GLU A 41 3.37 -21.82 -11.74
N ARG A 42 2.55 -22.64 -11.08
CA ARG A 42 1.22 -23.01 -11.56
C ARG A 42 0.23 -21.83 -11.63
N TRP A 43 0.42 -20.83 -10.75
CA TRP A 43 -0.40 -19.62 -10.70
C TRP A 43 0.13 -18.50 -11.60
N ASP A 44 1.35 -18.63 -12.10
CA ASP A 44 1.94 -17.67 -13.05
C ASP A 44 1.43 -17.91 -14.48
N GLN A 45 0.11 -17.90 -14.64
CA GLN A 45 -0.54 -17.95 -15.93
C GLN A 45 -0.60 -16.53 -16.49
N THR A 46 0.44 -16.15 -17.21
CA THR A 46 0.38 -14.99 -18.08
C THR A 46 -0.38 -15.36 -19.35
N ASP A 47 -1.69 -15.34 -19.28
CA ASP A 47 -2.48 -15.30 -20.49
C ASP A 47 -2.10 -14.02 -21.23
N GLY A 48 -1.57 -14.19 -22.44
CA GLY A 48 -1.09 -13.09 -23.25
C GLY A 48 -2.22 -12.08 -23.51
N ALA A 49 -2.31 -11.09 -22.68
CA ALA A 49 -3.17 -9.96 -22.94
C ALA A 49 -2.70 -9.28 -24.22
N ALA A 50 -3.61 -9.08 -25.18
CA ALA A 50 -3.31 -8.34 -26.39
C ALA A 50 -2.77 -6.96 -26.00
N GLU A 51 -1.69 -6.53 -26.66
CA GLU A 51 -1.20 -5.18 -26.45
C GLU A 51 -2.32 -4.16 -26.77
N PRO A 52 -2.59 -3.20 -25.88
CA PRO A 52 -3.59 -2.20 -26.15
C PRO A 52 -3.16 -1.32 -27.31
N GLU A 53 -4.09 -1.03 -28.19
CA GLU A 53 -3.89 -0.18 -29.37
C GLU A 53 -3.49 1.25 -29.00
N VAL A 54 -3.93 1.71 -27.83
CA VAL A 54 -3.64 3.03 -27.26
C VAL A 54 -3.06 2.83 -25.86
N LYS A 55 -1.91 3.46 -25.59
CA LYS A 55 -1.28 3.49 -24.27
C LYS A 55 -1.55 4.81 -23.57
N PRO A 56 -2.62 4.92 -22.76
CA PRO A 56 -2.91 6.14 -22.02
C PRO A 56 -1.89 6.41 -20.92
N ASN A 57 -1.72 7.68 -20.55
CA ASN A 57 -0.99 8.00 -19.33
C ASN A 57 -1.76 7.49 -18.11
N VAL A 58 -1.05 6.89 -17.16
CA VAL A 58 -1.61 6.37 -15.91
C VAL A 58 -1.08 7.22 -14.76
N LEU A 59 -1.98 7.85 -14.02
CA LEU A 59 -1.66 8.58 -12.79
C LEU A 59 -2.35 7.88 -11.62
N MET A 60 -1.56 7.35 -10.70
CA MET A 60 -2.04 6.77 -9.45
C MET A 60 -1.74 7.75 -8.31
N VAL A 61 -2.77 8.12 -7.56
CA VAL A 61 -2.64 9.03 -6.43
C VAL A 61 -3.15 8.34 -5.17
N MET A 62 -2.24 8.09 -4.23
CA MET A 62 -2.60 7.63 -2.89
C MET A 62 -2.94 8.86 -2.04
N CYS A 63 -4.21 9.04 -1.73
CA CYS A 63 -4.67 10.09 -0.82
C CYS A 63 -4.76 9.50 0.58
N GLU A 64 -3.73 9.73 1.39
CA GLU A 64 -3.67 9.25 2.77
C GLU A 64 -4.79 9.87 3.62
N ALA A 65 -5.43 9.05 4.45
CA ALA A 65 -6.54 9.45 5.32
C ALA A 65 -7.72 10.12 4.58
N PHE A 66 -7.82 9.96 3.26
CA PHE A 66 -8.97 10.45 2.51
C PHE A 66 -10.22 9.65 2.86
N SER A 67 -11.23 10.32 3.38
CA SER A 67 -12.51 9.73 3.75
C SER A 67 -13.66 10.68 3.49
N ASP A 68 -14.78 10.16 3.06
CA ASP A 68 -16.03 10.91 3.05
C ASP A 68 -16.69 10.76 4.44
N LEU A 69 -16.71 11.84 5.19
CA LEU A 69 -17.29 11.91 6.53
C LEU A 69 -18.69 12.51 6.54
N SER A 70 -19.30 12.72 5.37
CA SER A 70 -20.64 13.33 5.27
C SER A 70 -21.74 12.49 5.92
N ASP A 71 -21.55 11.19 6.06
CA ASP A 71 -22.51 10.30 6.72
C ASP A 71 -22.35 10.27 8.24
N GLU A 72 -21.28 10.88 8.78
CA GLU A 72 -21.03 10.93 10.20
C GLU A 72 -21.79 12.08 10.86
N PRO A 73 -22.60 11.83 11.87
CA PRO A 73 -23.50 12.84 12.47
C PRO A 73 -22.78 14.01 13.14
N VAL A 74 -21.48 13.91 13.31
CA VAL A 74 -20.64 14.93 13.97
C VAL A 74 -20.12 15.96 12.97
N PHE A 75 -20.05 15.61 11.69
CA PHE A 75 -19.52 16.48 10.62
C PHE A 75 -20.66 17.04 9.77
N LEU A 76 -21.19 18.18 10.21
CA LEU A 76 -22.23 18.90 9.48
C LEU A 76 -21.60 20.09 8.76
N TYR A 77 -21.66 20.09 7.44
CA TYR A 77 -21.32 21.24 6.61
C TYR A 77 -22.43 21.50 5.59
N SER A 78 -22.54 22.76 5.17
CA SER A 78 -23.51 23.11 4.14
C SER A 78 -23.06 22.58 2.77
N PRO A 79 -23.96 22.40 1.80
CA PRO A 79 -23.58 21.98 0.45
C PRO A 79 -22.55 22.89 -0.23
N GLU A 80 -22.58 24.18 0.09
CA GLU A 80 -21.61 25.15 -0.42
C GLU A 80 -20.22 25.01 0.20
N ASP A 81 -20.13 24.43 1.41
CA ASP A 81 -18.88 24.21 2.15
C ASP A 81 -18.39 22.76 2.02
N ASP A 82 -18.98 21.94 1.14
CA ASP A 82 -18.57 20.54 0.96
C ASP A 82 -17.10 20.43 0.53
N PRO A 83 -16.20 19.94 1.39
CA PRO A 83 -14.79 19.82 1.06
C PRO A 83 -14.51 18.79 -0.04
N LEU A 84 -15.47 17.93 -0.36
CA LEU A 84 -15.36 16.88 -1.36
C LEU A 84 -16.16 17.18 -2.65
N ALA A 85 -16.67 18.39 -2.83
CA ALA A 85 -17.47 18.75 -4.01
C ALA A 85 -16.77 18.43 -5.33
N GLY A 86 -15.45 18.70 -5.41
CA GLY A 86 -14.65 18.36 -6.59
C GLY A 86 -14.54 16.85 -6.82
N PHE A 87 -14.31 16.08 -5.77
CA PHE A 87 -14.26 14.61 -5.84
C PHE A 87 -15.61 14.04 -6.28
N ARG A 88 -16.73 14.50 -5.69
CA ARG A 88 -18.06 14.03 -6.04
C ARG A 88 -18.42 14.32 -7.49
N THR A 89 -18.01 15.48 -7.98
CA THR A 89 -18.19 15.86 -9.40
C THR A 89 -17.48 14.88 -10.33
N VAL A 90 -16.25 14.50 -10.02
CA VAL A 90 -15.50 13.52 -10.80
C VAL A 90 -16.12 12.14 -10.65
N ALA A 91 -16.39 11.69 -9.43
CA ALA A 91 -16.91 10.36 -9.12
C ALA A 91 -18.29 10.09 -9.75
N SER A 92 -19.11 11.13 -9.92
CA SER A 92 -20.43 11.02 -10.55
C SER A 92 -20.41 11.14 -12.07
N SER A 93 -19.25 11.38 -12.68
CA SER A 93 -19.15 11.51 -14.14
C SER A 93 -19.32 10.15 -14.84
N GLU A 94 -19.84 10.13 -16.06
CA GLU A 94 -19.98 8.91 -16.87
C GLU A 94 -18.64 8.23 -17.21
N ARG A 95 -17.52 8.92 -17.00
CA ARG A 95 -16.17 8.42 -17.28
C ARG A 95 -15.44 7.92 -16.03
N ALA A 96 -16.09 7.98 -14.89
CA ALA A 96 -15.51 7.55 -13.62
C ALA A 96 -16.15 6.24 -13.15
N VAL A 97 -15.35 5.43 -12.48
CA VAL A 97 -15.82 4.32 -11.67
C VAL A 97 -15.42 4.62 -10.24
N SER A 98 -16.38 4.64 -9.33
CA SER A 98 -16.17 4.89 -7.91
C SER A 98 -16.68 3.72 -7.08
N GLY A 99 -16.11 3.56 -5.89
CA GLY A 99 -16.48 2.48 -4.98
C GLY A 99 -15.67 2.53 -3.71
N HIS A 100 -15.90 1.53 -2.87
CA HIS A 100 -15.18 1.34 -1.62
C HIS A 100 -14.22 0.16 -1.76
N ILE A 101 -13.04 0.29 -1.18
CA ILE A 101 -12.08 -0.80 -1.05
C ILE A 101 -11.89 -1.13 0.43
N VAL A 102 -11.68 -2.40 0.73
CA VAL A 102 -11.27 -2.85 2.07
C VAL A 102 -9.78 -3.09 2.04
N VAL A 103 -9.06 -2.41 2.92
CA VAL A 103 -7.60 -2.55 3.04
C VAL A 103 -7.26 -3.56 4.14
N SER A 104 -6.12 -4.22 3.98
CA SER A 104 -5.66 -5.26 4.92
C SER A 104 -5.17 -4.70 6.26
N ASN A 105 -4.96 -3.39 6.32
CA ASN A 105 -4.34 -2.73 7.48
C ASN A 105 -5.38 -1.88 8.22
N TYR A 106 -5.41 -2.01 9.53
CA TYR A 106 -6.26 -1.21 10.40
C TYR A 106 -5.44 -0.15 11.13
N GLY A 107 -5.84 1.11 10.99
CA GLY A 107 -5.21 2.25 11.65
C GLY A 107 -3.72 2.41 11.36
N ALA A 108 -3.32 3.48 10.71
CA ALA A 108 -1.96 3.72 10.25
C ALA A 108 -1.44 2.65 9.24
N GLY A 109 -0.17 2.71 8.87
CA GLY A 109 0.41 1.71 7.98
C GLY A 109 0.09 1.94 6.49
N THR A 110 -0.08 3.17 6.05
CA THR A 110 -0.34 3.55 4.65
C THR A 110 0.64 2.89 3.68
N ALA A 111 1.92 2.75 4.05
CA ALA A 111 2.92 2.06 3.25
C ALA A 111 2.57 0.59 2.96
N ASN A 112 1.87 -0.08 3.86
CA ASN A 112 1.42 -1.45 3.64
C ASN A 112 0.28 -1.49 2.62
N THR A 113 -0.69 -0.57 2.73
CA THR A 113 -1.76 -0.44 1.73
C THR A 113 -1.21 -0.06 0.36
N GLU A 114 -0.22 0.81 0.31
CA GLU A 114 0.50 1.16 -0.92
C GLU A 114 1.18 -0.07 -1.53
N PHE A 115 1.85 -0.88 -0.72
CA PHE A 115 2.45 -2.13 -1.17
C PHE A 115 1.39 -3.11 -1.69
N ASP A 116 0.27 -3.29 -0.99
CA ASP A 116 -0.83 -4.16 -1.39
C ASP A 116 -1.38 -3.74 -2.77
N ILE A 117 -1.60 -2.45 -2.98
CA ILE A 117 -2.09 -1.92 -4.27
C ILE A 117 -1.06 -2.11 -5.38
N LEU A 118 0.21 -1.79 -5.11
CA LEU A 118 1.25 -1.86 -6.13
C LEU A 118 1.59 -3.29 -6.56
N THR A 119 1.49 -4.25 -5.65
CA THR A 119 1.93 -5.64 -5.89
C THR A 119 0.79 -6.63 -6.04
N GLY A 120 -0.43 -6.29 -5.60
CA GLY A 120 -1.55 -7.22 -5.47
C GLY A 120 -1.40 -8.22 -4.31
N MET A 121 -0.37 -8.07 -3.47
CA MET A 121 -0.17 -8.90 -2.28
C MET A 121 -0.92 -8.30 -1.10
N GLN A 122 -1.21 -9.14 -0.09
CA GLN A 122 -1.84 -8.71 1.15
C GLN A 122 -0.81 -8.74 2.29
N THR A 123 -0.48 -7.59 2.83
CA THR A 123 0.52 -7.47 3.89
C THR A 123 0.17 -8.20 5.17
N ASN A 124 -1.11 -8.38 5.47
CA ASN A 124 -1.56 -9.19 6.60
C ASN A 124 -1.16 -10.68 6.50
N MET A 125 -0.83 -11.17 5.30
CA MET A 125 -0.32 -12.52 5.08
C MET A 125 1.19 -12.64 5.30
N ILE A 126 1.91 -11.52 5.43
CA ILE A 126 3.35 -11.53 5.68
C ILE A 126 3.67 -11.85 7.16
N GLY A 127 2.71 -11.66 8.04
CA GLY A 127 2.80 -11.95 9.47
C GLY A 127 2.32 -10.79 10.34
N GLU A 128 1.91 -11.11 11.54
CA GLU A 128 1.48 -10.11 12.52
C GLU A 128 2.66 -9.22 12.93
N GLY A 129 2.41 -7.94 13.07
CA GLY A 129 3.40 -6.97 13.53
C GLY A 129 4.37 -6.43 12.49
N THR A 130 4.19 -6.77 11.21
CA THR A 130 4.98 -6.17 10.12
C THR A 130 4.68 -4.68 10.02
N THR A 131 5.64 -3.85 10.39
CA THR A 131 5.48 -2.40 10.41
C THR A 131 5.46 -1.80 9.01
N SER A 132 6.17 -2.44 8.08
CA SER A 132 6.23 -2.04 6.69
C SER A 132 6.64 -3.23 5.83
N SER A 133 5.85 -3.52 4.81
CA SER A 133 6.14 -4.55 3.82
C SER A 133 7.46 -4.32 3.11
N PHE A 134 7.80 -3.06 2.85
CA PHE A 134 9.05 -2.67 2.20
C PHE A 134 10.29 -3.11 2.97
N ARG A 135 10.19 -3.30 4.29
CA ARG A 135 11.30 -3.79 5.12
C ARG A 135 11.57 -5.28 4.95
N VAL A 136 10.56 -6.06 4.60
CA VAL A 136 10.70 -7.53 4.42
C VAL A 136 11.00 -7.90 2.98
N VAL A 137 10.71 -7.03 2.03
CA VAL A 137 11.03 -7.23 0.61
C VAL A 137 12.54 -7.12 0.41
N ARG A 138 13.17 -8.19 -0.06
CA ARG A 138 14.62 -8.30 -0.28
C ARG A 138 15.01 -8.53 -1.73
N ARG A 139 14.04 -8.63 -2.62
CA ARG A 139 14.24 -8.94 -4.04
C ARG A 139 13.34 -8.04 -4.89
N PRO A 140 13.70 -7.80 -6.14
CA PRO A 140 12.78 -7.18 -7.09
C PRO A 140 11.44 -7.90 -7.07
N THR A 141 10.38 -7.15 -6.82
CA THR A 141 9.02 -7.68 -6.70
C THR A 141 8.19 -7.17 -7.88
N ARG A 142 7.42 -8.08 -8.46
CA ARG A 142 6.49 -7.73 -9.54
C ARG A 142 5.46 -6.73 -9.01
N SER A 143 5.26 -5.66 -9.75
CA SER A 143 4.35 -4.59 -9.36
C SER A 143 3.68 -3.98 -10.59
N ILE A 144 2.62 -3.23 -10.40
CA ILE A 144 1.98 -2.49 -11.50
C ILE A 144 3.02 -1.61 -12.23
N ALA A 145 3.90 -0.95 -11.49
CA ALA A 145 4.95 -0.13 -12.09
C ALA A 145 5.92 -0.96 -12.95
N ALA A 146 6.31 -2.16 -12.49
CA ALA A 146 7.14 -3.07 -13.27
C ALA A 146 6.41 -3.55 -14.53
N LEU A 147 5.15 -3.93 -14.42
CA LEU A 147 4.34 -4.35 -15.57
C LEU A 147 4.19 -3.24 -16.61
N LEU A 148 3.92 -2.02 -16.16
CA LEU A 148 3.83 -0.87 -17.07
C LEU A 148 5.17 -0.56 -17.74
N LYS A 149 6.29 -0.70 -17.01
CA LYS A 149 7.61 -0.53 -17.57
C LYS A 149 7.92 -1.58 -18.66
N ASP A 150 7.57 -2.84 -18.40
CA ASP A 150 7.71 -3.93 -19.37
C ASP A 150 6.85 -3.69 -20.61
N ALA A 151 5.69 -3.06 -20.45
CA ALA A 151 4.82 -2.61 -21.54
C ALA A 151 5.30 -1.33 -22.25
N GLY A 152 6.49 -0.82 -21.92
CA GLY A 152 7.12 0.32 -22.58
C GLY A 152 6.73 1.70 -22.04
N TYR A 153 6.16 1.78 -20.84
CA TYR A 153 5.92 3.04 -20.16
C TYR A 153 7.17 3.55 -19.44
N ASN A 154 7.29 4.86 -19.31
CA ASN A 154 8.19 5.47 -18.34
C ASN A 154 7.47 5.56 -17.00
N THR A 155 8.06 5.01 -15.95
CA THR A 155 7.46 4.97 -14.62
C THR A 155 8.19 5.90 -13.67
N PHE A 156 7.43 6.67 -12.90
CA PHE A 156 7.94 7.60 -11.90
C PHE A 156 7.21 7.36 -10.57
N PHE A 157 7.93 7.48 -9.48
CA PHE A 157 7.37 7.46 -8.13
C PHE A 157 7.74 8.76 -7.43
N MET A 158 6.76 9.39 -6.79
CA MET A 158 6.97 10.60 -6.01
C MET A 158 6.27 10.46 -4.66
N HIS A 159 6.98 10.83 -3.61
CA HIS A 159 6.46 10.88 -2.26
C HIS A 159 6.88 12.19 -1.59
N PRO A 160 5.96 12.97 -0.99
CA PRO A 160 6.30 14.28 -0.41
C PRO A 160 6.97 14.20 0.96
N GLY A 161 7.03 13.01 1.56
CA GLY A 161 7.64 12.77 2.86
C GLY A 161 9.15 12.74 2.84
N GLN A 162 9.72 12.67 4.03
CA GLN A 162 11.16 12.57 4.21
C GLN A 162 11.68 11.20 3.75
N SER A 163 12.87 11.17 3.14
CA SER A 163 13.47 9.94 2.59
C SER A 163 13.75 8.84 3.64
N TRP A 164 13.81 9.22 4.92
CA TRP A 164 14.01 8.27 6.03
C TRP A 164 12.72 7.69 6.60
N PHE A 165 11.57 8.21 6.17
CA PHE A 165 10.28 7.74 6.66
C PHE A 165 9.96 6.38 6.02
N TYR A 166 9.67 5.38 6.83
CA TYR A 166 9.50 3.97 6.46
C TYR A 166 10.79 3.19 6.08
N ASN A 167 11.96 3.78 6.19
CA ASN A 167 13.25 3.08 5.99
C ASN A 167 13.87 2.60 7.32
#